data_e250475b3cfe636d52572ab3b24dddb6
#
_entry.id   e250475b3cfe636d52572ab3b24dddb6
#
_cell.length_a   1.000
_cell.length_b   1.000
_cell.length_c   1.000
_cell.angle_alpha   90.00
_cell.angle_beta   90.00
_cell.angle_gamma   90.00
#
_symmetry.space_group_name_H-M   'P 1'
#
loop_
_entity.id
_entity.type
_entity.pdbx_description
1 polymer ?
#
loop_
_entity_poly.entity_id
_entity_poly.type
_entity_poly.pdbx_seq_one_letter_code
_entity_poly.pdbx_strand_id
1 'polypeptide(L)'
;MKRYFPYLFALIALLPVIWLRDLTPGNELRYLAIADEALRRGTWFTFTLDGAPYADKPPLYFWLLMVVRWLTGSFPLHLFPLVSLAASFAVIGTLSRWSADEGMAPHLQRTSVWIMLVCGLFTGAAIFVRMDMLMCLFITLALRSFWLIRRGGRRQTLHRWLFPVFVFLALFTKGPVGVLVPLLSTAVFLLFTDGLRTFPRYWGWRTWLV
;
A
#
# COMPACT_ATOMS: atom_id res chain seq x y z
N MET A 1 1.96 11.64 23.44
CA MET A 1 1.88 10.21 23.78
C MET A 1 0.55 9.57 23.36
N LYS A 2 -0.63 10.12 23.63
CA LYS A 2 -1.96 9.50 23.32
C LYS A 2 -2.22 9.18 21.83
N ARG A 3 -1.57 9.87 20.89
CA ARG A 3 -1.77 9.69 19.44
C ARG A 3 -1.13 8.39 18.90
N TYR A 4 0.03 8.00 19.42
CA TYR A 4 0.79 6.83 18.93
C TYR A 4 0.47 5.54 19.70
N PHE A 5 -0.29 5.66 20.77
CA PHE A 5 -0.65 4.52 21.63
C PHE A 5 -1.32 3.37 20.87
N PRO A 6 -2.31 3.59 19.97
CA PRO A 6 -2.93 2.50 19.22
C PRO A 6 -1.94 1.72 18.33
N TYR A 7 -0.99 2.42 17.71
CA TYR A 7 0.03 1.79 16.86
C TYR A 7 1.00 0.95 17.68
N LEU A 8 1.46 1.50 18.81
CA LEU A 8 2.36 0.77 19.72
C LEU A 8 1.65 -0.47 20.30
N PHE A 9 0.40 -0.33 20.70
CA PHE A 9 -0.42 -1.44 21.18
C PHE A 9 -0.56 -2.53 20.11
N ALA A 10 -0.94 -2.14 18.88
CA ALA A 10 -1.07 -3.07 17.77
C ALA A 10 0.27 -3.75 17.43
N LEU A 11 1.38 -3.01 17.46
CA LEU A 11 2.70 -3.58 17.22
C LEU A 11 3.02 -4.64 18.28
N ILE A 12 2.86 -4.34 19.57
CA ILE A 12 3.12 -5.27 20.67
C ILE A 12 2.21 -6.50 20.58
N ALA A 13 0.94 -6.33 20.22
CA ALA A 13 -0.03 -7.42 20.09
C ALA A 13 0.25 -8.32 18.88
N LEU A 14 0.72 -7.75 17.75
CA LEU A 14 0.91 -8.49 16.51
C LEU A 14 2.30 -9.10 16.37
N LEU A 15 3.34 -8.57 17.02
CA LEU A 15 4.69 -9.13 16.96
C LEU A 15 4.75 -10.60 17.42
N PRO A 16 4.14 -11.02 18.55
CA PRO A 16 4.11 -12.43 18.90
C PRO A 16 3.42 -13.31 17.87
N VAL A 17 2.32 -12.82 17.27
CA VAL A 17 1.60 -13.54 16.23
C VAL A 17 2.47 -13.73 15.00
N ILE A 18 3.17 -12.66 14.55
CA ILE A 18 4.11 -12.72 13.43
C ILE A 18 5.25 -13.68 13.71
N TRP A 19 5.74 -13.72 14.96
CA TRP A 19 6.89 -14.53 15.35
C TRP A 19 6.56 -16.01 15.50
N LEU A 20 5.37 -16.32 16.02
CA LEU A 20 4.98 -17.68 16.37
C LEU A 20 4.21 -18.42 15.26
N ARG A 21 3.69 -17.68 14.25
CA ARG A 21 2.95 -18.31 13.16
C ARG A 21 3.88 -18.86 12.08
N ASP A 22 3.47 -19.93 11.45
CA ASP A 22 4.09 -20.43 10.23
C ASP A 22 3.61 -19.63 9.01
N LEU A 23 4.51 -19.49 8.01
CA LEU A 23 4.17 -18.90 6.73
C LEU A 23 3.42 -19.90 5.86
N THR A 24 2.40 -19.42 5.14
CA THR A 24 1.59 -20.27 4.26
C THR A 24 2.38 -20.71 3.02
N PRO A 25 2.45 -22.01 2.71
CA PRO A 25 3.25 -22.52 1.57
C PRO A 25 2.80 -21.96 0.23
N GLY A 26 1.48 -21.90 -0.01
CA GLY A 26 0.91 -21.57 -1.31
C GLY A 26 1.10 -20.10 -1.75
N ASN A 27 1.28 -19.17 -0.83
CA ASN A 27 1.42 -17.76 -1.16
C ASN A 27 2.69 -17.16 -0.59
N GLU A 28 2.88 -17.19 0.73
CA GLU A 28 3.98 -16.47 1.39
C GLU A 28 5.34 -17.06 1.07
N LEU A 29 5.52 -18.37 1.26
CA LEU A 29 6.79 -19.05 0.94
C LEU A 29 7.09 -18.98 -0.55
N ARG A 30 6.08 -19.06 -1.42
CA ARG A 30 6.25 -18.88 -2.86
C ARG A 30 6.82 -17.50 -3.21
N TYR A 31 6.32 -16.43 -2.61
CA TYR A 31 6.85 -15.07 -2.87
C TYR A 31 8.28 -14.92 -2.36
N LEU A 32 8.60 -15.53 -1.24
CA LEU A 32 9.97 -15.53 -0.73
C LEU A 32 10.92 -16.34 -1.61
N ALA A 33 10.50 -17.50 -2.11
CA ALA A 33 11.27 -18.32 -3.04
C ALA A 33 11.58 -17.57 -4.34
N ILE A 34 10.57 -16.88 -4.92
CA ILE A 34 10.76 -16.03 -6.10
C ILE A 34 11.78 -14.91 -5.84
N ALA A 35 11.67 -14.22 -4.71
CA ALA A 35 12.60 -13.15 -4.35
C ALA A 35 14.03 -13.66 -4.11
N ASP A 36 14.20 -14.82 -3.49
CA ASP A 36 15.50 -15.45 -3.27
C ASP A 36 16.13 -15.93 -4.60
N GLU A 37 15.35 -16.57 -5.44
CA GLU A 37 15.82 -17.02 -6.76
C GLU A 37 16.24 -15.83 -7.63
N ALA A 38 15.47 -14.74 -7.62
CA ALA A 38 15.80 -13.50 -8.33
C ALA A 38 17.12 -12.89 -7.84
N LEU A 39 17.36 -12.88 -6.53
CA LEU A 39 18.63 -12.40 -5.95
C LEU A 39 19.80 -13.29 -6.37
N ARG A 40 19.65 -14.61 -6.32
CA ARG A 40 20.72 -15.55 -6.73
C ARG A 40 21.08 -15.43 -8.20
N ARG A 41 20.09 -15.17 -9.06
CA ARG A 41 20.27 -15.01 -10.51
C ARG A 41 20.63 -13.61 -10.94
N GLY A 42 20.55 -12.62 -10.04
CA GLY A 42 20.76 -11.21 -10.38
C GLY A 42 19.69 -10.62 -11.30
N THR A 43 18.46 -11.20 -11.29
CA THR A 43 17.34 -10.76 -12.15
C THR A 43 16.41 -9.84 -11.38
N TRP A 44 16.14 -8.64 -11.93
CA TRP A 44 15.31 -7.63 -11.28
C TRP A 44 13.90 -7.49 -11.87
N PHE A 45 13.73 -7.90 -13.12
CA PHE A 45 12.47 -7.75 -13.86
C PHE A 45 11.89 -9.08 -14.34
N THR A 46 12.73 -10.08 -14.50
CA THR A 46 12.33 -11.42 -14.93
C THR A 46 12.42 -12.37 -13.75
N PHE A 47 11.27 -12.74 -13.20
CA PHE A 47 11.19 -13.64 -12.06
C PHE A 47 11.01 -15.07 -12.52
N THR A 48 11.51 -15.99 -11.71
CA THR A 48 11.32 -17.44 -11.90
C THR A 48 10.92 -18.07 -10.57
N LEU A 49 10.25 -19.22 -10.66
CA LEU A 49 9.94 -20.09 -9.54
C LEU A 49 10.34 -21.51 -9.95
N ASP A 50 11.29 -22.08 -9.23
CA ASP A 50 11.86 -23.40 -9.54
C ASP A 50 12.39 -23.50 -11.00
N GLY A 51 12.97 -22.40 -11.49
CA GLY A 51 13.48 -22.28 -12.85
C GLY A 51 12.44 -21.95 -13.93
N ALA A 52 11.15 -22.09 -13.65
CA ALA A 52 10.10 -21.73 -14.58
C ALA A 52 9.80 -20.23 -14.56
N PRO A 53 9.53 -19.57 -15.71
CA PRO A 53 9.18 -18.15 -15.74
C PRO A 53 7.93 -17.82 -14.91
N TYR A 54 8.00 -16.75 -14.13
CA TYR A 54 6.91 -16.27 -13.31
C TYR A 54 6.53 -14.83 -13.70
N ALA A 55 5.40 -14.68 -14.38
CA ALA A 55 4.90 -13.41 -14.90
C ALA A 55 3.56 -12.96 -14.27
N ASP A 56 3.13 -13.60 -13.18
CA ASP A 56 1.80 -13.38 -12.58
C ASP A 56 1.69 -12.06 -11.83
N LYS A 57 2.79 -11.53 -11.29
CA LYS A 57 2.77 -10.32 -10.48
C LYS A 57 3.86 -9.33 -10.88
N PRO A 58 3.57 -8.00 -10.76
CA PRO A 58 4.56 -6.94 -10.99
C PRO A 58 5.69 -6.96 -9.95
N PRO A 59 6.85 -6.33 -10.26
CA PRO A 59 8.10 -6.53 -9.52
C PRO A 59 8.20 -5.79 -8.19
N LEU A 60 7.46 -4.71 -7.94
CA LEU A 60 7.71 -3.80 -6.82
C LEU A 60 7.72 -4.51 -5.45
N TYR A 61 6.78 -5.40 -5.22
CA TYR A 61 6.73 -6.12 -3.95
C TYR A 61 7.90 -7.10 -3.80
N PHE A 62 8.29 -7.79 -4.87
CA PHE A 62 9.47 -8.66 -4.86
C PHE A 62 10.74 -7.89 -4.58
N TRP A 63 10.90 -6.69 -5.14
CA TRP A 63 12.05 -5.84 -4.83
C TRP A 63 12.13 -5.48 -3.34
N LEU A 64 11.01 -5.20 -2.69
CA LEU A 64 11.00 -4.96 -1.24
C LEU A 64 11.42 -6.21 -0.46
N LEU A 65 10.95 -7.40 -0.86
CA LEU A 65 11.38 -8.67 -0.24
C LEU A 65 12.89 -8.92 -0.49
N MET A 66 13.37 -8.66 -1.70
CA MET A 66 14.80 -8.75 -2.04
C MET A 66 15.65 -7.80 -1.19
N VAL A 67 15.19 -6.57 -0.98
CA VAL A 67 15.88 -5.60 -0.10
C VAL A 67 15.92 -6.10 1.34
N VAL A 68 14.82 -6.60 1.89
CA VAL A 68 14.82 -7.18 3.24
C VAL A 68 15.81 -8.35 3.32
N ARG A 69 15.81 -9.24 2.34
CA ARG A 69 16.74 -10.37 2.24
C ARG A 69 18.21 -9.93 2.16
N TRP A 70 18.48 -8.93 1.34
CA TRP A 70 19.84 -8.38 1.18
C TRP A 70 20.35 -7.71 2.46
N LEU A 71 19.52 -6.91 3.12
CA LEU A 71 19.89 -6.22 4.37
C LEU A 71 20.14 -7.18 5.53
N THR A 72 19.42 -8.28 5.60
CA THR A 72 19.53 -9.24 6.71
C THR A 72 20.56 -10.34 6.49
N GLY A 73 21.07 -10.49 5.27
CA GLY A 73 22.04 -11.52 4.90
C GLY A 73 21.55 -12.97 5.01
N SER A 74 20.37 -13.18 5.60
CA SER A 74 19.74 -14.48 5.85
C SER A 74 18.25 -14.44 5.46
N PHE A 75 17.51 -15.53 5.68
CA PHE A 75 16.04 -15.56 5.52
C PHE A 75 15.35 -15.52 6.90
N PRO A 76 15.32 -14.36 7.58
CA PRO A 76 14.56 -14.23 8.82
C PRO A 76 13.07 -14.14 8.43
N LEU A 77 12.39 -15.28 8.35
CA LEU A 77 11.01 -15.40 7.89
C LEU A 77 10.06 -14.43 8.60
N HIS A 78 10.34 -14.12 9.86
CA HIS A 78 9.54 -13.23 10.71
C HIS A 78 9.67 -11.72 10.34
N LEU A 79 10.68 -11.31 9.58
CA LEU A 79 10.84 -9.91 9.18
C LEU A 79 10.05 -9.54 7.93
N PHE A 80 9.76 -10.50 7.05
CA PHE A 80 9.03 -10.22 5.81
C PHE A 80 7.60 -9.72 6.03
N PRO A 81 6.80 -10.22 7.00
CA PRO A 81 5.50 -9.65 7.31
C PRO A 81 5.54 -8.19 7.76
N LEU A 82 6.68 -7.71 8.28
CA LEU A 82 6.82 -6.32 8.71
C LEU A 82 6.66 -5.33 7.53
N VAL A 83 6.90 -5.73 6.29
CA VAL A 83 6.63 -4.91 5.10
C VAL A 83 5.13 -4.62 4.99
N SER A 84 4.29 -5.65 5.14
CA SER A 84 2.82 -5.50 5.12
C SER A 84 2.33 -4.72 6.34
N LEU A 85 2.90 -4.97 7.52
CA LEU A 85 2.55 -4.24 8.75
C LEU A 85 2.90 -2.75 8.65
N ALA A 86 4.08 -2.41 8.13
CA ALA A 86 4.49 -1.03 7.90
C ALA A 86 3.55 -0.32 6.90
N ALA A 87 3.20 -0.98 5.79
CA ALA A 87 2.23 -0.46 4.84
C ALA A 87 0.85 -0.24 5.49
N SER A 88 0.39 -1.16 6.34
CA SER A 88 -0.88 -1.04 7.08
C SER A 88 -0.89 0.16 8.01
N PHE A 89 0.19 0.37 8.78
CA PHE A 89 0.31 1.53 9.64
C PHE A 89 0.38 2.84 8.83
N ALA A 90 1.01 2.83 7.67
CA ALA A 90 1.02 3.97 6.76
C ALA A 90 -0.36 4.27 6.18
N VAL A 91 -1.19 3.25 5.87
CA VAL A 91 -2.61 3.42 5.48
C VAL A 91 -3.37 4.12 6.59
N ILE A 92 -3.33 3.59 7.82
CA ILE A 92 -4.02 4.18 8.97
C ILE A 92 -3.53 5.63 9.21
N GLY A 93 -2.22 5.86 9.15
CA GLY A 93 -1.63 7.19 9.31
C GLY A 93 -2.08 8.18 8.24
N THR A 94 -2.22 7.72 6.99
CA THR A 94 -2.70 8.53 5.86
C THR A 94 -4.17 8.90 6.05
N LEU A 95 -5.02 7.94 6.40
CA LEU A 95 -6.44 8.17 6.66
C LEU A 95 -6.66 9.05 7.89
N SER A 96 -5.88 8.85 8.95
CA SER A 96 -5.93 9.70 10.15
C SER A 96 -5.53 11.15 9.86
N ARG A 97 -4.54 11.38 8.99
CA ARG A 97 -4.18 12.73 8.54
C ARG A 97 -5.24 13.33 7.65
N TRP A 98 -5.80 12.53 6.73
CA TRP A 98 -6.86 12.98 5.83
C TRP A 98 -8.11 13.39 6.63
N SER A 99 -8.55 12.57 7.56
CA SER A 99 -9.70 12.91 8.42
C SER A 99 -9.45 14.14 9.30
N ALA A 100 -8.21 14.36 9.75
CA ALA A 100 -7.83 15.59 10.46
C ALA A 100 -7.87 16.82 9.54
N ASP A 101 -7.39 16.69 8.30
CA ASP A 101 -7.45 17.76 7.29
C ASP A 101 -8.91 18.16 6.96
N GLU A 102 -9.87 17.23 7.12
CA GLU A 102 -11.33 17.44 6.96
C GLU A 102 -12.03 17.90 8.25
N GLY A 103 -11.30 18.19 9.30
CA GLY A 103 -11.85 18.72 10.56
C GLY A 103 -12.56 17.69 11.44
N MET A 104 -12.34 16.40 11.20
CA MET A 104 -12.93 15.34 12.05
C MET A 104 -12.45 15.51 13.51
N ALA A 105 -13.36 15.41 14.46
CA ALA A 105 -13.04 15.54 15.88
C ALA A 105 -12.00 14.49 16.34
N PRO A 106 -11.03 14.86 17.20
CA PRO A 106 -9.92 13.96 17.57
C PRO A 106 -10.34 12.62 18.19
N HIS A 107 -11.48 12.58 18.88
CA HIS A 107 -12.01 11.34 19.43
C HIS A 107 -12.49 10.39 18.31
N LEU A 108 -13.18 10.90 17.28
CA LEU A 108 -13.62 10.11 16.13
C LEU A 108 -12.43 9.59 15.31
N GLN A 109 -11.40 10.41 15.10
CA GLN A 109 -10.16 9.96 14.46
C GLN A 109 -9.54 8.77 15.21
N ARG A 110 -9.49 8.84 16.54
CA ARG A 110 -8.96 7.75 17.37
C ARG A 110 -9.84 6.50 17.29
N THR A 111 -11.14 6.66 17.35
CA THR A 111 -12.10 5.54 17.21
C THR A 111 -11.92 4.87 15.85
N SER A 112 -11.79 5.63 14.77
CA SER A 112 -11.54 5.07 13.42
C SER A 112 -10.26 4.27 13.36
N VAL A 113 -9.17 4.73 14.00
CA VAL A 113 -7.92 3.98 14.10
C VAL A 113 -8.13 2.63 14.81
N TRP A 114 -8.84 2.64 15.94
CA TRP A 114 -9.15 1.40 16.68
C TRP A 114 -10.03 0.46 15.88
N ILE A 115 -11.05 0.95 15.19
CA ILE A 115 -11.91 0.13 14.33
C ILE A 115 -11.07 -0.58 13.26
N MET A 116 -10.14 0.13 12.61
CA MET A 116 -9.26 -0.49 11.62
C MET A 116 -8.35 -1.55 12.24
N LEU A 117 -7.76 -1.28 13.41
CA LEU A 117 -6.85 -2.21 14.08
C LEU A 117 -7.55 -3.47 14.63
N VAL A 118 -8.84 -3.39 14.99
CA VAL A 118 -9.63 -4.57 15.41
C VAL A 118 -10.35 -5.25 14.24
N CYS A 119 -10.37 -4.66 13.06
CA CYS A 119 -10.94 -5.30 11.88
C CYS A 119 -10.09 -6.51 11.48
N GLY A 120 -10.63 -7.73 11.66
CA GLY A 120 -9.91 -8.98 11.43
C GLY A 120 -9.36 -9.11 10.00
N LEU A 121 -10.09 -8.63 8.98
CA LEU A 121 -9.62 -8.65 7.60
C LEU A 121 -8.40 -7.73 7.41
N PHE A 122 -8.46 -6.50 7.94
CA PHE A 122 -7.37 -5.54 7.84
C PHE A 122 -6.14 -6.02 8.59
N THR A 123 -6.32 -6.46 9.82
CA THR A 123 -5.24 -6.93 10.69
C THR A 123 -4.64 -8.24 10.17
N GLY A 124 -5.48 -9.16 9.66
CA GLY A 124 -5.02 -10.35 8.97
C GLY A 124 -4.14 -10.01 7.78
N ALA A 125 -4.60 -9.11 6.88
CA ALA A 125 -3.79 -8.67 5.74
C ALA A 125 -2.48 -7.98 6.15
N ALA A 126 -2.44 -7.34 7.32
CA ALA A 126 -1.26 -6.66 7.84
C ALA A 126 -0.13 -7.61 8.28
N ILE A 127 -0.45 -8.83 8.68
CA ILE A 127 0.54 -9.80 9.18
C ILE A 127 0.98 -10.84 8.15
N PHE A 128 0.33 -10.91 6.98
CA PHE A 128 0.72 -11.81 5.90
C PHE A 128 1.79 -11.20 4.98
N VAL A 129 2.68 -12.03 4.44
CA VAL A 129 3.62 -11.65 3.38
C VAL A 129 2.84 -11.55 2.06
N ARG A 130 2.15 -10.42 1.88
CA ARG A 130 1.30 -10.18 0.72
C ARG A 130 1.38 -8.74 0.25
N MET A 131 1.23 -8.54 -1.04
CA MET A 131 1.29 -7.22 -1.67
C MET A 131 0.03 -6.36 -1.45
N ASP A 132 -1.03 -6.93 -0.83
CA ASP A 132 -2.33 -6.28 -0.68
C ASP A 132 -2.26 -4.96 0.10
N MET A 133 -1.56 -4.95 1.24
CA MET A 133 -1.45 -3.74 2.07
C MET A 133 -0.60 -2.65 1.43
N LEU A 134 0.44 -3.04 0.67
CA LEU A 134 1.24 -2.07 -0.08
C LEU A 134 0.42 -1.44 -1.21
N MET A 135 -0.35 -2.23 -1.96
CA MET A 135 -1.28 -1.72 -2.96
C MET A 135 -2.34 -0.80 -2.34
N CYS A 136 -2.93 -1.21 -1.22
CA CYS A 136 -3.90 -0.41 -0.46
C CYS A 136 -3.31 0.94 -0.02
N LEU A 137 -2.05 0.96 0.41
CA LEU A 137 -1.34 2.20 0.74
C LEU A 137 -1.26 3.14 -0.46
N PHE A 138 -0.82 2.66 -1.61
CA PHE A 138 -0.68 3.52 -2.79
C PHE A 138 -2.03 4.00 -3.33
N ILE A 139 -3.07 3.16 -3.30
CA ILE A 139 -4.44 3.57 -3.63
C ILE A 139 -4.90 4.67 -2.66
N THR A 140 -4.71 4.51 -1.37
CA THR A 140 -5.09 5.50 -0.36
C THR A 140 -4.35 6.83 -0.55
N LEU A 141 -3.05 6.78 -0.86
CA LEU A 141 -2.23 7.96 -1.17
C LEU A 141 -2.67 8.64 -2.47
N ALA A 142 -3.04 7.87 -3.50
CA ALA A 142 -3.58 8.41 -4.74
C ALA A 142 -4.91 9.13 -4.50
N LEU A 143 -5.87 8.50 -3.82
CA LEU A 143 -7.17 9.10 -3.50
C LEU A 143 -7.01 10.37 -2.65
N ARG A 144 -6.13 10.36 -1.64
CA ARG A 144 -5.83 11.55 -0.86
C ARG A 144 -5.18 12.64 -1.71
N SER A 145 -4.27 12.30 -2.61
CA SER A 145 -3.65 13.27 -3.53
C SER A 145 -4.69 13.91 -4.45
N PHE A 146 -5.59 13.12 -5.02
CA PHE A 146 -6.72 13.62 -5.82
C PHE A 146 -7.60 14.58 -5.00
N TRP A 147 -7.94 14.24 -3.76
CA TRP A 147 -8.70 15.10 -2.87
C TRP A 147 -8.00 16.45 -2.63
N LEU A 148 -6.69 16.45 -2.40
CA LEU A 148 -5.90 17.66 -2.19
C LEU A 148 -5.76 18.49 -3.48
N ILE A 149 -5.76 17.87 -4.66
CA ILE A 149 -5.85 18.57 -5.95
C ILE A 149 -7.18 19.31 -6.04
N ARG A 150 -8.29 18.65 -5.69
CA ARG A 150 -9.63 19.25 -5.76
C ARG A 150 -9.81 20.37 -4.74
N ARG A 151 -9.34 20.20 -3.53
CA ARG A 151 -9.39 21.22 -2.48
C ARG A 151 -8.58 22.48 -2.83
N GLY A 152 -7.56 22.33 -3.66
CA GLY A 152 -6.65 23.43 -4.01
C GLY A 152 -5.65 23.75 -2.91
N GLY A 153 -4.93 24.88 -3.08
CA GLY A 153 -3.98 25.35 -2.11
C GLY A 153 -2.51 25.23 -2.54
N ARG A 154 -1.59 25.66 -1.67
CA ARG A 154 -0.16 25.81 -1.98
C ARG A 154 0.54 24.56 -2.51
N ARG A 155 0.09 23.36 -2.14
CA ARG A 155 0.68 22.09 -2.54
C ARG A 155 -0.05 21.39 -3.69
N GLN A 156 -1.01 22.04 -4.34
CA GLN A 156 -1.81 21.43 -5.40
C GLN A 156 -0.93 20.88 -6.54
N THR A 157 0.09 21.64 -6.96
CA THR A 157 1.02 21.21 -8.03
C THR A 157 1.78 19.94 -7.65
N LEU A 158 2.22 19.81 -6.40
CA LEU A 158 2.86 18.59 -5.91
C LEU A 158 1.92 17.38 -6.02
N HIS A 159 0.67 17.52 -5.58
CA HIS A 159 -0.30 16.43 -5.61
C HIS A 159 -0.73 16.05 -7.03
N ARG A 160 -0.66 16.98 -8.00
CA ARG A 160 -0.84 16.66 -9.43
C ARG A 160 0.22 15.71 -10.00
N TRP A 161 1.43 15.71 -9.45
CA TRP A 161 2.47 14.74 -9.77
C TRP A 161 2.36 13.47 -8.92
N LEU A 162 2.04 13.60 -7.66
CA LEU A 162 1.94 12.46 -6.75
C LEU A 162 0.77 11.53 -7.07
N PHE A 163 -0.34 12.05 -7.57
CA PHE A 163 -1.50 11.23 -7.92
C PHE A 163 -1.14 10.15 -8.96
N PRO A 164 -0.62 10.49 -10.17
CA PRO A 164 -0.24 9.47 -11.14
C PRO A 164 0.90 8.57 -10.65
N VAL A 165 1.85 9.10 -9.89
CA VAL A 165 2.93 8.29 -9.31
C VAL A 165 2.38 7.22 -8.38
N PHE A 166 1.43 7.55 -7.51
CA PHE A 166 0.83 6.56 -6.61
C PHE A 166 -0.07 5.56 -7.36
N VAL A 167 -0.76 6.00 -8.41
CA VAL A 167 -1.51 5.09 -9.30
C VAL A 167 -0.56 4.10 -9.98
N PHE A 168 0.56 4.58 -10.51
CA PHE A 168 1.60 3.73 -11.08
C PHE A 168 2.19 2.75 -10.05
N LEU A 169 2.53 3.22 -8.85
CA LEU A 169 3.06 2.35 -7.80
C LEU A 169 2.04 1.28 -7.37
N ALA A 170 0.75 1.61 -7.35
CA ALA A 170 -0.30 0.63 -7.07
C ALA A 170 -0.41 -0.42 -8.19
N LEU A 171 -0.35 0.00 -9.48
CA LEU A 171 -0.25 -0.89 -10.64
C LEU A 171 0.98 -1.79 -10.51
N PHE A 172 2.13 -1.20 -10.24
CA PHE A 172 3.43 -1.86 -10.17
C PHE A 172 3.57 -2.78 -8.94
N THR A 173 2.61 -2.71 -8.01
CA THR A 173 2.53 -3.61 -6.84
C THR A 173 1.72 -4.87 -7.15
N LYS A 174 0.54 -4.74 -7.76
CA LYS A 174 -0.39 -5.89 -7.89
C LYS A 174 -1.11 -5.96 -9.25
N GLY A 175 -0.80 -5.08 -10.19
CA GLY A 175 -1.38 -5.09 -11.53
C GLY A 175 -2.65 -4.23 -11.66
N PRO A 176 -3.57 -4.54 -12.60
CA PRO A 176 -4.63 -3.65 -13.06
C PRO A 176 -5.55 -3.10 -11.97
N VAL A 177 -5.79 -3.86 -10.90
CA VAL A 177 -6.62 -3.41 -9.76
C VAL A 177 -6.07 -2.13 -9.13
N GLY A 178 -4.73 -1.99 -9.10
CA GLY A 178 -4.06 -0.80 -8.58
C GLY A 178 -4.37 0.49 -9.36
N VAL A 179 -4.71 0.38 -10.64
CA VAL A 179 -5.14 1.51 -11.49
C VAL A 179 -6.65 1.67 -11.45
N LEU A 180 -7.39 0.56 -11.61
CA LEU A 180 -8.84 0.62 -11.74
C LEU A 180 -9.52 1.25 -10.51
N VAL A 181 -9.09 0.87 -9.31
CA VAL A 181 -9.71 1.36 -8.08
C VAL A 181 -9.58 2.88 -7.95
N PRO A 182 -8.39 3.52 -7.97
CA PRO A 182 -8.30 4.96 -7.81
C PRO A 182 -8.91 5.72 -8.99
N LEU A 183 -8.77 5.24 -10.24
CA LEU A 183 -9.33 5.95 -11.39
C LEU A 183 -10.85 5.87 -11.42
N LEU A 184 -11.44 4.69 -11.22
CA LEU A 184 -12.89 4.56 -11.19
C LEU A 184 -13.50 5.31 -10.00
N SER A 185 -12.90 5.22 -8.81
CA SER A 185 -13.39 5.95 -7.63
C SER A 185 -13.39 7.45 -7.85
N THR A 186 -12.32 8.00 -8.42
CA THR A 186 -12.23 9.44 -8.70
C THR A 186 -13.13 9.84 -9.86
N ALA A 187 -13.31 9.01 -10.89
CA ALA A 187 -14.22 9.25 -12.00
C ALA A 187 -15.67 9.31 -11.53
N VAL A 188 -16.11 8.29 -10.80
CA VAL A 188 -17.47 8.23 -10.23
C VAL A 188 -17.71 9.40 -9.30
N PHE A 189 -16.75 9.72 -8.43
CA PHE A 189 -16.86 10.88 -7.55
C PHE A 189 -17.03 12.19 -8.33
N LEU A 190 -16.23 12.46 -9.37
CA LEU A 190 -16.35 13.65 -10.20
C LEU A 190 -17.68 13.70 -10.95
N LEU A 191 -18.14 12.55 -11.45
CA LEU A 191 -19.42 12.46 -12.16
C LEU A 191 -20.59 12.97 -11.30
N PHE A 192 -20.62 12.56 -10.03
CA PHE A 192 -21.70 12.92 -9.12
C PHE A 192 -21.53 14.29 -8.43
N THR A 193 -20.33 14.85 -8.38
CA THR A 193 -20.09 16.13 -7.70
C THR A 193 -19.91 17.30 -8.65
N ASP A 194 -19.02 17.16 -9.62
CA ASP A 194 -18.53 18.28 -10.43
C ASP A 194 -18.92 18.16 -11.93
N GLY A 195 -19.45 17.00 -12.35
CA GLY A 195 -19.83 16.68 -13.72
C GLY A 195 -18.64 16.33 -14.63
N LEU A 196 -18.94 15.70 -15.79
CA LEU A 196 -17.94 15.19 -16.74
C LEU A 196 -16.99 16.27 -17.31
N ARG A 197 -17.46 17.52 -17.42
CA ARG A 197 -16.68 18.63 -18.00
C ARG A 197 -15.45 19.01 -17.15
N THR A 198 -15.40 18.57 -15.88
CA THR A 198 -14.30 18.91 -14.97
C THR A 198 -13.14 17.92 -15.00
N PHE A 199 -13.31 16.77 -15.66
CA PHE A 199 -12.26 15.76 -15.77
C PHE A 199 -10.90 16.31 -16.22
N PRO A 200 -10.79 17.12 -17.31
CA PRO A 200 -9.49 17.64 -17.74
C PRO A 200 -8.82 18.56 -16.72
N ARG A 201 -9.61 19.20 -15.84
CA ARG A 201 -9.11 20.09 -14.80
C ARG A 201 -8.36 19.34 -13.71
N TYR A 202 -8.83 18.13 -13.35
CA TYR A 202 -8.29 17.32 -12.28
C TYR A 202 -7.35 16.23 -12.79
N TRP A 203 -7.71 15.61 -13.90
CA TRP A 203 -6.90 14.64 -14.62
C TRP A 203 -6.19 15.35 -15.78
N GLY A 204 -5.12 16.07 -15.49
CA GLY A 204 -4.33 16.73 -16.51
C GLY A 204 -3.49 15.72 -17.33
N TRP A 205 -2.78 16.21 -18.34
CA TRP A 205 -1.89 15.41 -19.20
C TRP A 205 -0.90 14.54 -18.40
N ARG A 206 -0.50 14.97 -17.21
CA ARG A 206 0.39 14.25 -16.32
C ARG A 206 -0.14 12.89 -15.87
N THR A 207 -1.46 12.78 -15.71
CA THR A 207 -2.12 11.51 -15.32
C THR A 207 -2.04 10.46 -16.43
N TRP A 208 -1.89 10.90 -17.69
CA TRP A 208 -1.81 10.01 -18.85
C TRP A 208 -0.40 9.62 -19.24
N LEU A 209 0.63 10.22 -18.64
CA LEU A 209 2.04 9.88 -18.85
C LEU A 209 2.54 8.74 -17.95
N VAL A 210 1.74 8.26 -17.03
CA VAL A 210 2.03 7.14 -16.12
C VAL A 210 1.41 5.85 -16.64
#